data_505e161d1706b9066de45f39e99a37a1
#
_entry.id   505e161d1706b9066de45f39e99a37a1
#
_cell.length_a   1.000
_cell.length_b   1.000
_cell.length_c   1.000
_cell.angle_alpha   90.00
_cell.angle_beta   90.00
_cell.angle_gamma   90.00
#
_symmetry.space_group_name_H-M   'P 1'
#
loop_
_entity.id
_entity.type
_entity.pdbx_description
1 polymer ?
#
loop_
_entity_poly.entity_id
_entity_poly.type
_entity_poly.pdbx_seq_one_letter_code
_entity_poly.pdbx_strand_id
1 'polypeptide(L)'
;MIGTLNKFILRSIIISCFLNADIGHNNVVYEGKAGDIPLRVFVQLPGVVPGLSDISVKVFADGVNKVTVQPQKQDRDRKSKSPPPDVAKPVQGENNLFSAQLWLMDFGSYNLDIKIYQGQRVERIAIPVNSIATKVAVMNQTTSSILWVLLGILFFGFVNIVRVGYKDSTEPPGNEPDKTKRKRSYIVTIITLFFFSAIIYG
;
A
#
# COMPACT_ATOMS: atom_id res chain seq x y z
N MET A 1 40.71 21.56 8.72
CA MET A 1 39.64 21.59 7.70
C MET A 1 38.63 20.43 7.77
N ILE A 2 38.98 19.26 8.29
CA ILE A 2 38.11 18.10 8.38
C ILE A 2 37.01 18.22 9.45
N GLY A 3 37.26 18.98 10.54
CA GLY A 3 36.29 19.13 11.65
C GLY A 3 35.07 20.01 11.35
N THR A 4 35.15 20.92 10.40
CA THR A 4 34.02 21.80 10.01
C THR A 4 33.07 21.10 9.06
N LEU A 5 33.56 20.25 8.17
CA LEU A 5 32.77 19.48 7.23
C LEU A 5 31.89 18.46 7.97
N ASN A 6 32.45 17.79 8.99
CA ASN A 6 31.72 16.80 9.80
C ASN A 6 30.57 17.44 10.62
N LYS A 7 30.77 18.68 11.12
CA LYS A 7 29.72 19.43 11.82
C LYS A 7 28.59 19.88 10.87
N PHE A 8 28.90 20.18 9.62
CA PHE A 8 27.90 20.54 8.61
C PHE A 8 27.04 19.35 8.21
N ILE A 9 27.66 18.19 7.97
CA ILE A 9 26.96 16.94 7.64
C ILE A 9 26.07 16.49 8.82
N LEU A 10 26.56 16.57 10.05
CA LEU A 10 25.77 16.21 11.23
C LEU A 10 24.59 17.15 11.45
N ARG A 11 24.73 18.45 11.20
CA ARG A 11 23.64 19.43 11.25
C ARG A 11 22.59 19.20 10.15
N SER A 12 23.00 18.87 8.93
CA SER A 12 22.09 18.52 7.83
C SER A 12 21.26 17.26 8.13
N ILE A 13 21.84 16.24 8.73
CA ILE A 13 21.15 15.02 9.13
C ILE A 13 20.11 15.29 10.23
N ILE A 14 20.46 16.14 11.22
CA ILE A 14 19.55 16.49 12.31
C ILE A 14 18.35 17.31 11.79
N ILE A 15 18.56 18.23 10.85
CA ILE A 15 17.48 19.04 10.25
C ILE A 15 16.53 18.17 9.43
N SER A 16 17.01 17.10 8.75
CA SER A 16 16.17 16.19 7.99
C SER A 16 15.24 15.34 8.86
N CYS A 17 15.60 15.08 10.11
CA CYS A 17 14.76 14.31 11.04
C CYS A 17 13.55 15.08 11.58
N PHE A 18 13.55 16.41 11.53
CA PHE A 18 12.45 17.23 12.07
C PHE A 18 11.37 17.61 11.04
N LEU A 19 11.51 17.21 9.78
CA LEU A 19 10.56 17.54 8.71
C LEU A 19 9.44 16.50 8.49
N ASN A 20 9.21 15.61 9.45
CA ASN A 20 7.97 14.84 9.48
C ASN A 20 6.87 15.73 10.07
N ALA A 21 6.36 16.67 9.26
CA ALA A 21 5.13 17.36 9.60
C ALA A 21 4.00 16.32 9.64
N ASP A 22 3.50 16.04 10.83
CA ASP A 22 2.30 15.26 11.05
C ASP A 22 1.14 16.01 10.35
N ILE A 23 0.74 15.51 9.20
CA ILE A 23 -0.44 16.01 8.48
C ILE A 23 -1.62 15.56 9.31
N GLY A 24 -2.26 16.50 10.02
CA GLY A 24 -3.36 16.27 10.94
C GLY A 24 -4.34 15.23 10.40
N HIS A 25 -4.50 14.16 11.14
CA HIS A 25 -5.41 13.07 10.79
C HIS A 25 -6.85 13.58 11.00
N ASN A 26 -7.69 13.45 9.99
CA ASN A 26 -9.12 13.72 10.12
C ASN A 26 -9.75 12.58 10.94
N ASN A 27 -9.99 12.85 12.23
CA ASN A 27 -10.63 11.92 13.13
C ASN A 27 -12.13 12.15 13.14
N VAL A 28 -12.91 11.08 13.05
CA VAL A 28 -14.36 11.12 13.20
C VAL A 28 -14.71 10.42 14.50
N VAL A 29 -15.46 11.12 15.35
CA VAL A 29 -16.01 10.56 16.58
C VAL A 29 -17.51 10.51 16.45
N TYR A 30 -18.07 9.33 16.63
CA TYR A 30 -19.51 9.11 16.63
C TYR A 30 -19.96 8.55 17.98
N GLU A 31 -20.97 9.15 18.58
CA GLU A 31 -21.66 8.64 19.77
C GLU A 31 -23.14 8.43 19.43
N GLY A 32 -23.64 7.23 19.76
CA GLY A 32 -25.00 6.88 19.42
C GLY A 32 -25.39 5.50 19.92
N LYS A 33 -26.40 4.91 19.28
CA LYS A 33 -26.90 3.57 19.61
C LYS A 33 -27.03 2.74 18.36
N ALA A 34 -26.61 1.47 18.44
CA ALA A 34 -26.98 0.44 17.47
C ALA A 34 -28.19 -0.33 18.04
N GLY A 35 -29.39 -0.06 17.53
CA GLY A 35 -30.61 -0.46 18.21
C GLY A 35 -30.68 0.12 19.61
N ASP A 36 -30.70 -0.74 20.63
CA ASP A 36 -30.68 -0.35 22.05
C ASP A 36 -29.30 -0.24 22.67
N ILE A 37 -28.25 -0.66 21.96
CA ILE A 37 -26.89 -0.76 22.47
C ILE A 37 -26.17 0.58 22.29
N PRO A 38 -25.83 1.30 23.39
CA PRO A 38 -25.05 2.52 23.29
C PRO A 38 -23.61 2.22 22.93
N LEU A 39 -23.03 3.04 22.05
CA LEU A 39 -21.66 2.87 21.59
C LEU A 39 -21.00 4.22 21.24
N ARG A 40 -19.68 4.22 21.30
CA ARG A 40 -18.83 5.29 20.78
C ARG A 40 -17.87 4.71 19.76
N VAL A 41 -17.79 5.32 18.60
CA VAL A 41 -16.88 4.91 17.53
C VAL A 41 -15.91 6.03 17.24
N PHE A 42 -14.63 5.70 17.25
CA PHE A 42 -13.56 6.59 16.86
C PHE A 42 -12.97 6.06 15.57
N VAL A 43 -12.91 6.88 14.54
CA VAL A 43 -12.37 6.56 13.23
C VAL A 43 -11.22 7.50 12.92
N GLN A 44 -10.04 6.97 12.79
CA GLN A 44 -8.86 7.70 12.34
C GLN A 44 -8.70 7.46 10.84
N LEU A 45 -8.92 8.50 10.05
CA LEU A 45 -8.83 8.43 8.61
C LEU A 45 -7.39 8.61 8.13
N PRO A 46 -6.99 7.91 7.05
CA PRO A 46 -5.68 8.12 6.47
C PRO A 46 -5.60 9.49 5.80
N GLY A 47 -4.47 10.18 5.94
CA GLY A 47 -4.21 11.45 5.25
C GLY A 47 -3.95 11.29 3.75
N VAL A 48 -3.69 10.04 3.30
CA VAL A 48 -3.35 9.67 1.92
C VAL A 48 -4.12 8.42 1.55
N VAL A 49 -4.64 8.33 0.32
CA VAL A 49 -5.27 7.11 -0.22
C VAL A 49 -4.46 6.54 -1.39
N PRO A 50 -4.36 5.20 -1.52
CA PRO A 50 -4.86 4.18 -0.59
C PRO A 50 -4.18 4.25 0.78
N GLY A 51 -4.95 4.06 1.84
CA GLY A 51 -4.43 4.16 3.20
C GLY A 51 -5.22 3.34 4.22
N LEU A 52 -4.58 3.08 5.35
CA LEU A 52 -5.16 2.33 6.45
C LEU A 52 -5.91 3.29 7.38
N SER A 53 -7.15 2.94 7.71
CA SER A 53 -8.00 3.63 8.70
C SER A 53 -8.07 2.78 9.95
N ASP A 54 -7.79 3.37 11.11
CA ASP A 54 -7.94 2.71 12.40
C ASP A 54 -9.32 3.03 12.99
N ILE A 55 -10.05 2.00 13.37
CA ILE A 55 -11.41 2.11 13.91
C ILE A 55 -11.44 1.49 15.28
N SER A 56 -11.88 2.28 16.27
CA SER A 56 -12.08 1.82 17.63
C SER A 56 -13.57 1.94 17.98
N VAL A 57 -14.14 0.83 18.43
CA VAL A 57 -15.56 0.74 18.83
C VAL A 57 -15.62 0.40 20.30
N LYS A 58 -16.06 1.37 21.13
CA LYS A 58 -16.38 1.16 22.55
C LYS A 58 -17.87 0.91 22.67
N VAL A 59 -18.23 -0.26 23.17
CA VAL A 59 -19.62 -0.66 23.40
C VAL A 59 -19.95 -0.54 24.89
N PHE A 60 -21.03 0.13 25.23
CA PHE A 60 -21.47 0.32 26.62
C PHE A 60 -22.57 -0.69 27.00
N ALA A 61 -22.35 -1.96 26.65
CA ALA A 61 -23.21 -3.07 27.02
C ALA A 61 -22.39 -4.30 27.31
N ASP A 62 -22.87 -5.15 28.21
CA ASP A 62 -22.20 -6.41 28.56
C ASP A 62 -22.61 -7.54 27.61
N GLY A 63 -21.76 -8.58 27.53
CA GLY A 63 -22.05 -9.77 26.75
C GLY A 63 -21.86 -9.59 25.23
N VAL A 64 -21.06 -8.63 24.81
CA VAL A 64 -20.68 -8.48 23.40
C VAL A 64 -19.60 -9.51 23.02
N ASN A 65 -19.95 -10.38 22.11
CA ASN A 65 -19.06 -11.48 21.73
C ASN A 65 -18.18 -11.11 20.51
N LYS A 66 -18.70 -10.28 19.62
CA LYS A 66 -18.03 -9.96 18.36
C LYS A 66 -18.53 -8.63 17.81
N VAL A 67 -17.62 -7.85 17.23
CA VAL A 67 -17.93 -6.64 16.46
C VAL A 67 -17.33 -6.82 15.06
N THR A 68 -18.09 -6.48 14.03
CA THR A 68 -17.61 -6.49 12.65
C THR A 68 -17.77 -5.11 12.03
N VAL A 69 -16.81 -4.72 11.22
CA VAL A 69 -16.82 -3.41 10.54
C VAL A 69 -16.63 -3.64 9.04
N GLN A 70 -17.43 -2.97 8.23
CA GLN A 70 -17.39 -3.08 6.78
C GLN A 70 -17.48 -1.69 6.15
N PRO A 71 -16.49 -1.27 5.35
CA PRO A 71 -16.56 -0.02 4.61
C PRO A 71 -17.44 -0.20 3.36
N GLN A 72 -18.38 0.69 3.15
CA GLN A 72 -19.22 0.76 1.95
C GLN A 72 -19.04 2.12 1.32
N LYS A 73 -18.45 2.20 0.13
CA LYS A 73 -18.34 3.45 -0.61
C LYS A 73 -19.72 3.89 -1.07
N GLN A 74 -20.07 5.13 -0.76
CA GLN A 74 -21.33 5.74 -1.19
C GLN A 74 -21.15 6.29 -2.61
N ASP A 75 -21.03 5.38 -3.58
CA ASP A 75 -20.94 5.74 -4.99
C ASP A 75 -22.29 5.52 -5.69
N ARG A 76 -22.63 6.41 -6.64
CA ARG A 76 -23.85 6.30 -7.44
C ARG A 76 -23.83 5.10 -8.37
N ASP A 77 -22.64 4.64 -8.74
CA ASP A 77 -22.48 3.44 -9.53
C ASP A 77 -22.48 2.18 -8.64
N ARG A 78 -23.62 1.55 -8.54
CA ARG A 78 -23.90 0.31 -7.77
C ARG A 78 -23.05 -0.91 -8.13
N LYS A 79 -22.01 -0.78 -8.93
CA LYS A 79 -21.12 -1.87 -9.38
C LYS A 79 -19.93 -2.15 -8.45
N SER A 80 -19.62 -1.24 -7.52
CA SER A 80 -18.56 -1.46 -6.54
C SER A 80 -19.03 -2.45 -5.48
N LYS A 81 -18.53 -3.68 -5.52
CA LYS A 81 -18.74 -4.66 -4.46
C LYS A 81 -18.03 -4.19 -3.20
N SER A 82 -18.76 -3.99 -2.10
CA SER A 82 -18.14 -3.75 -0.80
C SER A 82 -17.22 -4.91 -0.42
N PRO A 83 -16.06 -4.64 0.18
CA PRO A 83 -15.19 -5.68 0.69
C PRO A 83 -15.92 -6.49 1.78
N PRO A 84 -15.47 -7.71 2.08
CA PRO A 84 -16.02 -8.50 3.18
C PRO A 84 -15.86 -7.75 4.51
N PRO A 85 -16.75 -8.00 5.49
CA PRO A 85 -16.65 -7.38 6.81
C PRO A 85 -15.43 -7.91 7.57
N ASP A 86 -14.66 -7.02 8.16
CA ASP A 86 -13.56 -7.35 9.06
C ASP A 86 -14.04 -7.52 10.49
N VAL A 87 -13.43 -8.47 11.20
CA VAL A 87 -13.71 -8.72 12.62
C VAL A 87 -12.80 -7.83 13.47
N ALA A 88 -13.42 -6.95 14.25
CA ALA A 88 -12.69 -6.13 15.20
C ALA A 88 -12.16 -7.00 16.37
N LYS A 89 -10.91 -6.77 16.74
CA LYS A 89 -10.21 -7.49 17.82
C LYS A 89 -10.46 -6.78 19.15
N PRO A 90 -10.70 -7.52 20.24
CA PRO A 90 -10.80 -6.91 21.56
C PRO A 90 -9.43 -6.32 21.97
N VAL A 91 -9.45 -5.14 22.56
CA VAL A 91 -8.26 -4.45 23.05
C VAL A 91 -7.94 -4.98 24.45
N GLN A 92 -6.71 -5.46 24.66
CA GLN A 92 -6.29 -5.99 25.95
C GLN A 92 -6.28 -4.90 27.02
N GLY A 93 -6.84 -5.19 28.18
CA GLY A 93 -6.90 -4.25 29.31
C GLY A 93 -8.10 -3.30 29.28
N GLU A 94 -8.91 -3.32 28.24
CA GLU A 94 -10.10 -2.50 28.12
C GLU A 94 -11.35 -3.34 27.88
N ASN A 95 -12.35 -3.19 28.77
CA ASN A 95 -13.61 -3.93 28.64
C ASN A 95 -14.44 -3.35 27.46
N ASN A 96 -14.95 -4.24 26.61
CA ASN A 96 -15.86 -3.89 25.50
C ASN A 96 -15.32 -2.83 24.53
N LEU A 97 -13.98 -2.73 24.40
CA LEU A 97 -13.31 -1.95 23.38
C LEU A 97 -12.78 -2.88 22.29
N PHE A 98 -13.17 -2.61 21.05
CA PHE A 98 -12.78 -3.39 19.89
C PHE A 98 -12.06 -2.49 18.89
N SER A 99 -10.98 -3.00 18.28
CA SER A 99 -10.20 -2.29 17.27
C SER A 99 -10.16 -3.07 15.95
N ALA A 100 -10.31 -2.36 14.84
CA ALA A 100 -10.20 -2.89 13.49
C ALA A 100 -9.41 -1.93 12.60
N GLN A 101 -8.75 -2.49 11.58
CA GLN A 101 -8.04 -1.72 10.57
C GLN A 101 -8.65 -1.99 9.21
N LEU A 102 -9.05 -0.92 8.51
CA LEU A 102 -9.68 -1.02 7.20
C LEU A 102 -8.88 -0.24 6.16
N TRP A 103 -8.70 -0.84 4.99
CA TRP A 103 -8.15 -0.15 3.84
C TRP A 103 -9.20 0.71 3.16
N LEU A 104 -8.92 2.02 3.08
CA LEU A 104 -9.67 2.94 2.23
C LEU A 104 -8.87 3.14 0.94
N MET A 105 -9.41 2.59 -0.16
CA MET A 105 -8.73 2.58 -1.45
C MET A 105 -8.80 3.89 -2.19
N ASP A 106 -9.81 4.72 -1.88
CA ASP A 106 -10.12 5.92 -2.63
C ASP A 106 -10.63 7.04 -1.70
N PHE A 107 -10.65 8.26 -2.18
CA PHE A 107 -11.30 9.37 -1.49
C PHE A 107 -12.80 9.38 -1.78
N GLY A 108 -13.55 10.01 -0.89
CA GLY A 108 -15.00 10.14 -1.01
C GLY A 108 -15.76 9.76 0.25
N SER A 109 -17.07 9.66 0.11
CA SER A 109 -17.97 9.31 1.21
C SER A 109 -18.07 7.80 1.35
N TYR A 110 -17.88 7.32 2.58
CA TYR A 110 -18.07 5.93 2.97
C TYR A 110 -19.11 5.83 4.07
N ASN A 111 -19.87 4.75 4.08
CA ASN A 111 -20.65 4.31 5.22
C ASN A 111 -19.91 3.15 5.89
N LEU A 112 -19.53 3.32 7.15
CA LEU A 112 -19.01 2.23 7.96
C LEU A 112 -20.18 1.46 8.56
N ASP A 113 -20.41 0.26 8.04
CA ASP A 113 -21.42 -0.66 8.55
C ASP A 113 -20.84 -1.45 9.71
N ILE A 114 -21.29 -1.17 10.93
CA ILE A 114 -20.84 -1.82 12.15
C ILE A 114 -21.95 -2.73 12.64
N LYS A 115 -21.62 -4.02 12.86
CA LYS A 115 -22.52 -4.99 13.45
C LYS A 115 -21.95 -5.47 14.79
N ILE A 116 -22.81 -5.43 15.80
CA ILE A 116 -22.52 -5.86 17.16
C ILE A 116 -23.27 -7.16 17.41
N TYR A 117 -22.56 -8.19 17.82
CA TYR A 117 -23.11 -9.50 18.14
C TYR A 117 -23.15 -9.66 19.65
N GLN A 118 -24.35 -9.78 20.21
CA GLN A 118 -24.60 -10.03 21.63
C GLN A 118 -25.43 -11.31 21.78
N GLY A 119 -24.75 -12.44 22.00
CA GLY A 119 -25.41 -13.75 21.94
C GLY A 119 -26.00 -14.03 20.56
N GLN A 120 -27.32 -14.17 20.48
CA GLN A 120 -28.04 -14.35 19.22
C GLN A 120 -28.56 -13.04 18.61
N ARG A 121 -28.46 -11.94 19.33
CA ARG A 121 -28.85 -10.62 18.86
C ARG A 121 -27.75 -10.00 18.00
N VAL A 122 -28.15 -9.39 16.87
CA VAL A 122 -27.25 -8.65 16.00
C VAL A 122 -27.83 -7.28 15.76
N GLU A 123 -27.14 -6.27 16.30
CA GLU A 123 -27.52 -4.88 16.09
C GLU A 123 -26.58 -4.25 15.05
N ARG A 124 -27.13 -3.35 14.23
CA ARG A 124 -26.41 -2.74 13.10
C ARG A 124 -26.53 -1.23 13.15
N ILE A 125 -25.43 -0.56 12.80
CA ILE A 125 -25.39 0.88 12.60
C ILE A 125 -24.51 1.22 11.40
N ALA A 126 -24.92 2.20 10.61
CA ALA A 126 -24.13 2.76 9.51
C ALA A 126 -23.69 4.18 9.88
N ILE A 127 -22.39 4.41 9.92
CA ILE A 127 -21.78 5.69 10.25
C ILE A 127 -21.21 6.32 8.99
N PRO A 128 -21.70 7.50 8.57
CA PRO A 128 -21.13 8.19 7.43
C PRO A 128 -19.76 8.76 7.77
N VAL A 129 -18.79 8.47 6.93
CA VAL A 129 -17.42 8.92 7.08
C VAL A 129 -16.92 9.47 5.74
N ASN A 130 -16.38 10.69 5.77
CA ASN A 130 -15.81 11.29 4.57
C ASN A 130 -14.30 11.15 4.59
N SER A 131 -13.78 10.29 3.71
CA SER A 131 -12.34 10.22 3.46
C SER A 131 -11.92 11.43 2.63
N ILE A 132 -11.49 12.48 3.32
CA ILE A 132 -10.95 13.70 2.72
C ILE A 132 -9.42 13.51 2.64
N ALA A 133 -8.98 12.53 1.89
CA ALA A 133 -7.56 12.41 1.61
C ALA A 133 -7.14 13.56 0.68
N THR A 134 -6.23 14.40 1.15
CA THR A 134 -5.73 15.55 0.38
C THR A 134 -4.68 15.16 -0.65
N LYS A 135 -4.18 13.93 -0.60
CA LYS A 135 -3.11 13.45 -1.48
C LYS A 135 -3.34 11.99 -1.87
N VAL A 136 -3.04 11.69 -3.13
CA VAL A 136 -2.86 10.29 -3.58
C VAL A 136 -1.43 9.88 -3.27
N ALA A 137 -1.24 8.65 -2.78
CA ALA A 137 0.10 8.12 -2.55
C ALA A 137 0.84 7.99 -3.88
N VAL A 138 1.71 8.94 -4.16
CA VAL A 138 2.60 8.90 -5.32
C VAL A 138 3.93 8.32 -4.86
N MET A 139 4.49 7.39 -5.65
CA MET A 139 5.80 6.82 -5.36
C MET A 139 6.86 7.92 -5.27
N ASN A 140 7.66 7.91 -4.21
CA ASN A 140 8.74 8.86 -4.00
C ASN A 140 9.71 8.82 -5.19
N GLN A 141 10.10 10.00 -5.69
CA GLN A 141 10.97 10.13 -6.85
C GLN A 141 12.32 9.42 -6.68
N THR A 142 12.86 9.41 -5.47
CA THR A 142 14.09 8.66 -5.14
C THR A 142 13.88 7.15 -5.33
N THR A 143 12.78 6.60 -4.82
CA THR A 143 12.44 5.17 -4.99
C THR A 143 12.21 4.83 -6.45
N SER A 144 11.53 5.70 -7.20
CA SER A 144 11.33 5.57 -8.64
C SER A 144 12.67 5.51 -9.37
N SER A 145 13.60 6.42 -9.07
CA SER A 145 14.92 6.45 -9.69
C SER A 145 15.74 5.18 -9.39
N ILE A 146 15.69 4.69 -8.15
CA ILE A 146 16.37 3.44 -7.77
C ILE A 146 15.80 2.26 -8.58
N LEU A 147 14.48 2.18 -8.73
CA LEU A 147 13.83 1.13 -9.52
C LEU A 147 14.21 1.20 -11.00
N TRP A 148 14.31 2.41 -11.58
CA TRP A 148 14.78 2.56 -12.96
C TRP A 148 16.24 2.11 -13.14
N VAL A 149 17.12 2.44 -12.19
CA VAL A 149 18.52 1.97 -12.21
C VAL A 149 18.58 0.45 -12.09
N LEU A 150 17.81 -0.12 -11.15
CA LEU A 150 17.73 -1.57 -10.97
C LEU A 150 17.22 -2.28 -12.22
N LEU A 151 16.17 -1.74 -12.83
CA LEU A 151 15.62 -2.22 -14.11
C LEU A 151 16.70 -2.22 -15.20
N GLY A 152 17.49 -1.13 -15.29
CA GLY A 152 18.61 -1.03 -16.23
C GLY A 152 19.67 -2.13 -16.01
N ILE A 153 20.08 -2.37 -14.76
CA ILE A 153 21.04 -3.41 -14.41
C ILE A 153 20.51 -4.80 -14.79
N LEU A 154 19.25 -5.09 -14.44
CA LEU A 154 18.61 -6.37 -14.77
C LEU A 154 18.49 -6.56 -16.28
N PHE A 155 18.17 -5.50 -17.00
CA PHE A 155 18.07 -5.53 -18.45
C PHE A 155 19.41 -5.82 -19.11
N PHE A 156 20.48 -5.12 -18.71
CA PHE A 156 21.82 -5.38 -19.22
C PHE A 156 22.31 -6.79 -18.85
N GLY A 157 22.00 -7.26 -17.64
CA GLY A 157 22.29 -8.64 -17.21
C GLY A 157 21.58 -9.65 -18.10
N PHE A 158 20.30 -9.46 -18.35
CA PHE A 158 19.51 -10.33 -19.22
C PHE A 158 20.05 -10.37 -20.65
N VAL A 159 20.34 -9.21 -21.25
CA VAL A 159 20.92 -9.14 -22.60
C VAL A 159 22.28 -9.86 -22.68
N ASN A 160 23.13 -9.73 -21.64
CA ASN A 160 24.39 -10.45 -21.57
C ASN A 160 24.21 -11.97 -21.46
N ILE A 161 23.27 -12.44 -20.63
CA ILE A 161 22.97 -13.88 -20.50
C ILE A 161 22.51 -14.45 -21.82
N VAL A 162 21.58 -13.79 -22.52
CA VAL A 162 21.09 -14.22 -23.84
C VAL A 162 22.23 -14.26 -24.85
N ARG A 163 23.09 -13.24 -24.85
CA ARG A 163 24.23 -13.15 -25.76
C ARG A 163 25.27 -14.26 -25.52
N VAL A 164 25.60 -14.52 -24.25
CA VAL A 164 26.57 -15.56 -23.88
C VAL A 164 25.97 -16.94 -24.10
N GLY A 165 24.73 -17.19 -23.70
CA GLY A 165 24.05 -18.45 -23.93
C GLY A 165 23.98 -18.83 -25.40
N TYR A 166 23.74 -17.86 -26.28
CA TYR A 166 23.74 -18.12 -27.73
C TYR A 166 25.14 -18.36 -28.30
N LYS A 167 26.17 -17.76 -27.70
CA LYS A 167 27.59 -17.95 -28.12
C LYS A 167 28.12 -19.30 -27.68
N ASP A 168 27.82 -19.73 -26.45
CA ASP A 168 28.46 -20.89 -25.82
C ASP A 168 27.68 -22.22 -26.01
N SER A 169 26.41 -22.16 -26.44
CA SER A 169 25.53 -23.33 -26.49
C SER A 169 25.90 -24.39 -27.54
N THR A 170 26.88 -24.16 -28.40
CA THR A 170 27.18 -25.06 -29.54
C THR A 170 28.66 -25.34 -29.80
N GLU A 171 29.58 -24.97 -28.90
CA GLU A 171 31.01 -25.20 -29.14
C GLU A 171 31.70 -25.97 -28.00
N PRO A 172 32.62 -26.91 -28.33
CA PRO A 172 33.45 -27.55 -27.33
C PRO A 172 34.37 -26.50 -26.69
N PRO A 173 34.73 -26.66 -25.39
CA PRO A 173 35.55 -25.69 -24.66
C PRO A 173 36.94 -25.55 -25.32
N GLY A 174 37.29 -24.32 -25.67
CA GLY A 174 38.60 -23.96 -26.21
C GLY A 174 38.63 -23.47 -27.67
N ASN A 175 37.55 -23.51 -28.40
CA ASN A 175 37.50 -22.99 -29.78
C ASN A 175 36.94 -21.56 -29.87
N GLU A 176 37.56 -20.73 -30.72
CA GLU A 176 37.02 -19.39 -30.98
C GLU A 176 35.69 -19.47 -31.81
N PRO A 177 34.70 -18.69 -31.47
CA PRO A 177 33.39 -18.71 -32.17
C PRO A 177 33.54 -18.26 -33.62
N ASP A 178 32.95 -19.02 -34.54
CA ASP A 178 32.92 -18.71 -35.98
C ASP A 178 32.27 -17.32 -36.25
N LYS A 179 32.81 -16.62 -37.27
CA LYS A 179 32.36 -15.28 -37.66
C LYS A 179 30.84 -15.21 -37.92
N THR A 180 30.25 -16.30 -38.43
CA THR A 180 28.83 -16.41 -38.68
C THR A 180 28.00 -16.42 -37.39
N LYS A 181 28.46 -17.13 -36.35
CA LYS A 181 27.82 -17.20 -35.06
C LYS A 181 27.91 -15.86 -34.32
N ARG A 182 29.02 -15.15 -34.44
CA ARG A 182 29.21 -13.82 -33.90
C ARG A 182 28.18 -12.81 -34.50
N LYS A 183 27.96 -12.86 -35.82
CA LYS A 183 26.92 -12.03 -36.46
C LYS A 183 25.50 -12.38 -35.96
N ARG A 184 25.17 -13.67 -35.84
CA ARG A 184 23.88 -14.12 -35.35
C ARG A 184 23.64 -13.68 -33.88
N SER A 185 24.67 -13.73 -33.02
CA SER A 185 24.57 -13.22 -31.65
C SER A 185 24.22 -11.73 -31.60
N TYR A 186 24.78 -10.91 -32.48
CA TYR A 186 24.41 -9.49 -32.59
C TYR A 186 22.95 -9.30 -33.06
N ILE A 187 22.49 -10.11 -34.01
CA ILE A 187 21.11 -10.04 -34.51
C ILE A 187 20.13 -10.40 -33.39
N VAL A 188 20.40 -11.47 -32.64
CA VAL A 188 19.58 -11.86 -31.47
C VAL A 188 19.55 -10.75 -30.42
N THR A 189 20.69 -10.12 -30.14
CA THR A 189 20.75 -8.98 -29.20
C THR A 189 19.90 -7.81 -29.68
N ILE A 190 19.94 -7.47 -30.95
CA ILE A 190 19.14 -6.37 -31.56
C ILE A 190 17.64 -6.70 -31.47
N ILE A 191 17.25 -7.94 -31.81
CA ILE A 191 15.85 -8.39 -31.71
C ILE A 191 15.35 -8.32 -30.26
N THR A 192 16.16 -8.75 -29.30
CA THR A 192 15.81 -8.68 -27.87
C THR A 192 15.62 -7.23 -27.40
N LEU A 193 16.50 -6.32 -27.83
CA LEU A 193 16.39 -4.88 -27.56
C LEU A 193 15.12 -4.28 -28.17
N PHE A 194 14.81 -4.64 -29.40
CA PHE A 194 13.63 -4.16 -30.11
C PHE A 194 12.33 -4.66 -29.45
N PHE A 195 12.28 -5.93 -29.08
CA PHE A 195 11.13 -6.52 -28.38
C PHE A 195 10.87 -5.87 -27.03
N PHE A 196 11.96 -5.59 -26.28
CA PHE A 196 11.85 -4.91 -24.99
C PHE A 196 11.42 -3.45 -25.12
N SER A 197 11.89 -2.74 -26.15
CA SER A 197 11.44 -1.40 -26.48
C SER A 197 9.93 -1.37 -26.80
N ALA A 198 9.44 -2.35 -27.54
CA ALA A 198 8.02 -2.45 -27.87
C ALA A 198 7.13 -2.69 -26.65
N ILE A 199 7.62 -3.41 -25.62
CA ILE A 199 6.89 -3.63 -24.36
C ILE A 199 6.81 -2.35 -23.51
N ILE A 200 7.83 -1.49 -23.58
CA ILE A 200 7.87 -0.23 -22.79
C ILE A 200 6.98 0.85 -23.39
N TYR A 201 6.83 0.86 -24.72
CA TYR A 201 6.09 1.91 -25.45
C TYR A 201 4.70 1.49 -25.94
N GLY A 202 4.33 0.20 -25.83
CA GLY A 202 3.00 -0.32 -26.16
C GLY A 202 2.13 -0.47 -24.96
#